data_81083307d217403eb0c84bf4c654ac2b
#
_entry.id   81083307d217403eb0c84bf4c654ac2b
#
_cell.length_a   1.000
_cell.length_b   1.000
_cell.length_c   1.000
_cell.angle_alpha   90.00
_cell.angle_beta   90.00
_cell.angle_gamma   90.00
#
_symmetry.space_group_name_H-M   'P 1'
#
loop_
_entity.id
_entity.type
_entity.pdbx_description
1 polymer ?
#
loop_
_entity_poly.entity_id
_entity_poly.type
_entity_poly.pdbx_seq_one_letter_code
_entity_poly.pdbx_strand_id
1 'polypeptide(L)'
;FDVTPFVRTGENSLAVIVIRWSDGSVLEDQDHWWMAGIYRDVYLYHTAPQYIADVFARTKLVNDYTDGVLELQVDAGFSSEIHPEGYTAVVRLYDSAGNMVFDEPETVEFVVNKGIPVGFRKIAVPAPALWSAETPNLYRLTVTLLDPEKRVVEATGCDIGFKSVELKGGNILVN
;
A
#
# COMPACT_ATOMS: atom_id res chain seq x y z
N PHE A 1 15.04 -8.13 0.85
CA PHE A 1 15.79 -9.38 0.55
C PHE A 1 15.01 -10.56 1.10
N ASP A 2 14.78 -11.59 0.30
CA ASP A 2 14.25 -12.86 0.77
C ASP A 2 15.34 -13.64 1.49
N VAL A 3 15.16 -13.85 2.79
CA VAL A 3 16.11 -14.60 3.66
C VAL A 3 15.61 -16.01 3.97
N THR A 4 14.44 -16.40 3.46
CA THR A 4 13.81 -17.71 3.71
C THR A 4 14.77 -18.90 3.51
N PRO A 5 15.61 -18.96 2.43
CA PRO A 5 16.54 -20.08 2.22
C PRO A 5 17.66 -20.17 3.26
N PHE A 6 17.89 -19.13 4.05
CA PHE A 6 19.00 -19.02 5.00
C PHE A 6 18.55 -19.14 6.45
N VAL A 7 17.25 -19.05 6.71
CA VAL A 7 16.69 -19.11 8.06
C VAL A 7 16.57 -20.55 8.54
N ARG A 8 16.91 -20.78 9.80
CA ARG A 8 16.79 -22.09 10.48
C ARG A 8 16.01 -21.93 11.79
N THR A 9 15.49 -23.04 12.29
CA THR A 9 14.88 -23.08 13.62
C THR A 9 15.90 -22.74 14.69
N GLY A 10 15.54 -21.87 15.62
CA GLY A 10 16.41 -21.41 16.71
C GLY A 10 17.08 -20.08 16.39
N GLU A 11 18.31 -19.90 16.86
CA GLU A 11 19.03 -18.65 16.74
C GLU A 11 19.58 -18.43 15.31
N ASN A 12 19.37 -17.24 14.79
CA ASN A 12 19.88 -16.77 13.51
C ASN A 12 20.62 -15.44 13.71
N SER A 13 21.70 -15.23 12.96
CA SER A 13 22.46 -13.99 12.99
C SER A 13 22.33 -13.25 11.67
N LEU A 14 22.02 -11.96 11.73
CA LEU A 14 21.95 -11.05 10.58
C LEU A 14 23.06 -10.01 10.73
N ALA A 15 23.83 -9.81 9.66
CA ALA A 15 24.82 -8.73 9.59
C ALA A 15 24.49 -7.82 8.38
N VAL A 16 24.48 -6.52 8.60
CA VAL A 16 24.29 -5.50 7.56
C VAL A 16 25.55 -4.66 7.46
N ILE A 17 26.14 -4.58 6.27
CA ILE A 17 27.34 -3.79 6.00
C ILE A 17 26.94 -2.57 5.15
N VAL A 18 27.24 -1.39 5.66
CA VAL A 18 27.05 -0.13 4.92
C VAL A 18 28.44 0.43 4.53
N ILE A 19 28.67 0.53 3.22
CA ILE A 19 29.92 1.05 2.68
C ILE A 19 29.74 2.55 2.42
N ARG A 20 30.52 3.37 3.12
CA ARG A 20 30.43 4.85 3.02
C ARG A 20 30.84 5.38 1.64
N TRP A 21 31.87 4.83 1.07
CA TRP A 21 32.44 5.27 -0.20
C TRP A 21 32.33 4.14 -1.22
N SER A 22 31.51 4.35 -2.23
CA SER A 22 31.37 3.47 -3.39
C SER A 22 31.95 4.16 -4.63
N ASP A 23 32.10 3.42 -5.71
CA ASP A 23 32.54 4.00 -7.00
C ASP A 23 31.60 5.12 -7.48
N GLY A 24 30.30 5.02 -7.18
CA GLY A 24 29.31 6.06 -7.48
C GLY A 24 29.50 7.34 -6.69
N SER A 25 30.08 7.30 -5.50
CA SER A 25 30.27 8.46 -4.64
C SER A 25 31.14 9.54 -5.29
N VAL A 26 32.08 9.17 -6.16
CA VAL A 26 32.96 10.10 -6.86
C VAL A 26 32.26 10.75 -8.06
N LEU A 27 31.31 10.05 -8.68
CA LEU A 27 30.60 10.50 -9.87
C LEU A 27 29.33 11.31 -9.53
N GLU A 28 28.68 10.97 -8.40
CA GLU A 28 27.38 11.50 -7.98
C GLU A 28 27.49 12.45 -6.78
N ASP A 29 28.71 12.90 -6.46
CA ASP A 29 29.01 13.78 -5.33
C ASP A 29 28.70 15.24 -5.68
N GLN A 30 27.42 15.57 -5.79
CA GLN A 30 26.94 16.92 -6.02
C GLN A 30 26.11 17.36 -4.82
N ASP A 31 26.60 18.30 -4.03
CA ASP A 31 25.86 18.92 -2.90
C ASP A 31 25.25 17.93 -1.90
N HIS A 32 25.76 16.69 -1.87
CA HIS A 32 25.31 15.66 -0.96
C HIS A 32 25.98 15.80 0.42
N TRP A 33 25.17 15.60 1.43
CA TRP A 33 25.67 15.46 2.78
C TRP A 33 26.39 14.12 2.91
N TRP A 34 27.65 14.14 3.25
CA TRP A 34 28.49 12.94 3.32
C TRP A 34 28.21 12.13 4.58
N MET A 35 26.97 11.78 4.77
CA MET A 35 26.52 10.93 5.85
C MET A 35 26.29 9.51 5.35
N ALA A 36 26.87 8.55 6.05
CA ALA A 36 26.65 7.15 5.80
C ALA A 36 26.17 6.49 7.08
N GLY A 37 25.52 5.34 6.94
CA GLY A 37 25.03 4.53 8.04
C GLY A 37 23.62 4.03 7.78
N ILE A 38 23.05 3.40 8.79
CA ILE A 38 21.67 2.92 8.77
C ILE A 38 20.83 3.99 9.47
N TYR A 39 20.05 4.74 8.68
CA TYR A 39 19.25 5.87 9.18
C TYR A 39 17.76 5.54 9.29
N ARG A 40 17.37 4.32 8.95
CA ARG A 40 16.01 3.78 9.10
C ARG A 40 16.07 2.43 9.78
N ASP A 41 14.92 1.99 10.27
CA ASP A 41 14.79 0.71 10.96
C ASP A 41 15.20 -0.47 10.05
N VAL A 42 15.80 -1.47 10.66
CA VAL A 42 16.06 -2.78 10.07
C VAL A 42 15.12 -3.76 10.75
N TYR A 43 14.25 -4.38 9.98
CA TYR A 43 13.27 -5.33 10.49
C TYR A 43 13.20 -6.58 9.63
N LEU A 44 12.82 -7.67 10.24
CA LEU A 44 12.41 -8.90 9.56
C LEU A 44 10.90 -9.04 9.68
N TYR A 45 10.26 -9.45 8.60
CA TYR A 45 8.86 -9.81 8.62
C TYR A 45 8.67 -11.15 7.92
N HIS A 46 7.60 -11.83 8.24
CA HIS A 46 7.17 -13.02 7.50
C HIS A 46 5.70 -12.88 7.11
N THR A 47 5.33 -13.55 6.05
CA THR A 47 3.96 -13.65 5.56
C THR A 47 3.47 -15.08 5.66
N ALA A 48 2.15 -15.29 5.61
CA ALA A 48 1.59 -16.59 5.29
C ALA A 48 1.98 -17.01 3.86
N PRO A 49 1.82 -18.28 3.47
CA PRO A 49 2.06 -18.73 2.09
C PRO A 49 1.24 -17.95 1.05
N GLN A 50 0.06 -17.48 1.42
CA GLN A 50 -0.74 -16.52 0.67
C GLN A 50 -0.79 -15.22 1.47
N TYR A 51 -0.57 -14.10 0.82
CA TYR A 51 -0.44 -12.81 1.48
C TYR A 51 -0.85 -11.65 0.58
N ILE A 52 -0.98 -10.47 1.14
CA ILE A 52 -1.17 -9.22 0.41
C ILE A 52 0.21 -8.71 0.01
N ALA A 53 0.53 -8.79 -1.29
CA ALA A 53 1.82 -8.37 -1.81
C ALA A 53 1.93 -6.85 -1.96
N ASP A 54 0.85 -6.19 -2.39
CA ASP A 54 0.78 -4.73 -2.49
C ASP A 54 -0.66 -4.22 -2.37
N VAL A 55 -0.80 -2.98 -1.90
CA VAL A 55 -2.05 -2.22 -1.88
C VAL A 55 -1.78 -0.84 -2.45
N PHE A 56 -2.24 -0.60 -3.65
CA PHE A 56 -2.15 0.70 -4.29
C PHE A 56 -3.49 1.42 -4.25
N ALA A 57 -3.59 2.44 -3.41
CA ALA A 57 -4.80 3.24 -3.21
C ALA A 57 -4.60 4.65 -3.79
N ARG A 58 -5.41 5.02 -4.75
CA ARG A 58 -5.39 6.33 -5.39
C ARG A 58 -6.72 7.03 -5.22
N THR A 59 -6.71 8.20 -4.63
CA THR A 59 -7.88 9.05 -4.49
C THR A 59 -7.96 10.05 -5.65
N LYS A 60 -9.17 10.35 -6.07
CA LYS A 60 -9.49 11.41 -7.04
C LYS A 60 -10.69 12.19 -6.56
N LEU A 61 -10.78 13.46 -6.93
CA LEU A 61 -11.96 14.27 -6.76
C LEU A 61 -12.70 14.38 -8.11
N VAL A 62 -14.00 14.35 -8.06
CA VAL A 62 -14.92 14.45 -9.20
C VAL A 62 -16.05 15.44 -8.85
N ASN A 63 -16.94 15.73 -9.80
CA ASN A 63 -18.09 16.62 -9.61
C ASN A 63 -17.68 17.96 -8.99
N ASP A 64 -16.78 18.68 -9.66
CA ASP A 64 -16.23 19.96 -9.19
C ASP A 64 -15.68 19.87 -7.75
N TYR A 65 -14.89 18.81 -7.48
CA TYR A 65 -14.21 18.54 -6.22
C TYR A 65 -15.13 18.25 -5.03
N THR A 66 -16.43 18.00 -5.26
CA THR A 66 -17.39 17.71 -4.18
C THR A 66 -17.40 16.24 -3.76
N ASP A 67 -17.10 15.33 -4.70
CA ASP A 67 -17.14 13.90 -4.45
C ASP A 67 -15.76 13.27 -4.65
N GLY A 68 -15.52 12.18 -3.93
CA GLY A 68 -14.30 11.38 -4.02
C GLY A 68 -14.52 10.08 -4.78
N VAL A 69 -13.43 9.60 -5.36
CA VAL A 69 -13.33 8.25 -5.92
C VAL A 69 -12.06 7.61 -5.38
N LEU A 70 -12.18 6.43 -4.80
CA LEU A 70 -11.07 5.58 -4.46
C LEU A 70 -10.85 4.56 -5.58
N GLU A 71 -9.73 4.64 -6.27
CA GLU A 71 -9.23 3.62 -7.20
C GLU A 71 -8.25 2.75 -6.44
N LEU A 72 -8.58 1.48 -6.28
CA LEU A 72 -7.80 0.51 -5.50
C LEU A 72 -7.32 -0.62 -6.39
N GLN A 73 -6.05 -0.94 -6.26
CA GLN A 73 -5.45 -2.19 -6.72
C GLN A 73 -4.93 -2.94 -5.50
N VAL A 74 -5.20 -4.23 -5.45
CA VAL A 74 -4.66 -5.16 -4.45
C VAL A 74 -3.96 -6.28 -5.20
N ASP A 75 -2.69 -6.49 -4.89
CA ASP A 75 -1.92 -7.60 -5.43
C ASP A 75 -1.79 -8.68 -4.36
N ALA A 76 -2.11 -9.92 -4.71
CA ALA A 76 -1.91 -11.06 -3.82
C ALA A 76 -0.63 -11.82 -4.20
N GLY A 77 0.10 -12.27 -3.18
CA GLY A 77 1.29 -13.09 -3.30
C GLY A 77 1.03 -14.54 -2.90
N PHE A 78 1.72 -15.47 -3.57
CA PHE A 78 1.69 -16.89 -3.29
C PHE A 78 3.13 -17.42 -3.28
N SER A 79 3.55 -18.05 -2.19
CA SER A 79 4.93 -18.55 -2.04
C SER A 79 5.19 -19.87 -2.80
N SER A 80 4.15 -20.48 -3.35
CA SER A 80 4.21 -21.69 -4.16
C SER A 80 3.45 -21.50 -5.47
N GLU A 81 2.76 -22.51 -5.96
CA GLU A 81 1.90 -22.39 -7.15
C GLU A 81 0.80 -21.34 -6.93
N ILE A 82 0.53 -20.55 -7.98
CA ILE A 82 -0.45 -19.46 -7.94
C ILE A 82 -1.83 -20.04 -8.21
N HIS A 83 -2.65 -20.13 -7.17
CA HIS A 83 -4.04 -20.56 -7.22
C HIS A 83 -4.94 -19.54 -6.52
N PRO A 84 -5.27 -18.40 -7.18
CA PRO A 84 -6.04 -17.33 -6.56
C PRO A 84 -7.55 -17.62 -6.50
N GLU A 85 -8.00 -18.75 -7.04
CA GLU A 85 -9.42 -19.09 -7.13
C GLU A 85 -10.06 -19.14 -5.75
N GLY A 86 -11.14 -18.39 -5.59
CA GLY A 86 -11.89 -18.32 -4.33
C GLY A 86 -11.31 -17.37 -3.29
N TYR A 87 -10.05 -16.93 -3.43
CA TYR A 87 -9.50 -15.85 -2.59
C TYR A 87 -10.16 -14.52 -2.94
N THR A 88 -10.40 -13.71 -1.93
CA THR A 88 -10.99 -12.37 -2.08
C THR A 88 -10.34 -11.39 -1.10
N ALA A 89 -10.30 -10.12 -1.46
CA ALA A 89 -9.95 -9.08 -0.50
C ALA A 89 -11.20 -8.31 -0.10
N VAL A 90 -11.40 -8.12 1.20
CA VAL A 90 -12.46 -7.28 1.76
C VAL A 90 -11.88 -5.94 2.15
N VAL A 91 -12.48 -4.88 1.63
CA VAL A 91 -12.00 -3.50 1.77
C VAL A 91 -12.99 -2.71 2.62
N ARG A 92 -12.46 -1.96 3.59
CA ARG A 92 -13.23 -1.02 4.41
C ARG A 92 -12.50 0.32 4.48
N LEU A 93 -13.26 1.38 4.52
CA LEU A 93 -12.75 2.74 4.71
C LEU A 93 -13.42 3.33 5.94
N TYR A 94 -12.61 3.91 6.83
CA TYR A 94 -13.08 4.53 8.06
C TYR A 94 -12.68 5.99 8.10
N ASP A 95 -13.57 6.83 8.60
CA ASP A 95 -13.27 8.24 8.88
C ASP A 95 -12.39 8.40 10.15
N SER A 96 -12.04 9.62 10.49
CA SER A 96 -11.22 9.94 11.66
C SER A 96 -11.90 9.61 13.00
N ALA A 97 -13.23 9.46 13.00
CA ALA A 97 -14.00 9.07 14.19
C ALA A 97 -14.15 7.53 14.30
N GLY A 98 -13.66 6.77 13.29
CA GLY A 98 -13.76 5.33 13.24
C GLY A 98 -15.08 4.81 12.67
N ASN A 99 -15.91 5.65 12.08
CA ASN A 99 -17.12 5.22 11.40
C ASN A 99 -16.77 4.68 10.01
N MET A 100 -17.41 3.58 9.63
CA MET A 100 -17.27 3.05 8.27
C MET A 100 -17.94 4.00 7.27
N VAL A 101 -17.20 4.35 6.21
CA VAL A 101 -17.63 5.29 5.17
C VAL A 101 -18.54 4.61 4.14
N PHE A 102 -18.33 3.32 3.89
CA PHE A 102 -19.16 2.51 3.00
C PHE A 102 -20.36 1.95 3.77
N ASP A 103 -21.50 1.84 3.11
CA ASP A 103 -22.67 1.18 3.69
C ASP A 103 -22.38 -0.29 4.01
N GLU A 104 -21.63 -0.96 3.11
CA GLU A 104 -21.15 -2.33 3.27
C GLU A 104 -19.66 -2.43 2.84
N PRO A 105 -18.91 -3.41 3.37
CA PRO A 105 -17.55 -3.65 2.91
C PRO A 105 -17.51 -4.01 1.42
N GLU A 106 -16.54 -3.47 0.70
CA GLU A 106 -16.32 -3.78 -0.71
C GLU A 106 -15.50 -5.07 -0.88
N THR A 107 -15.88 -5.90 -1.84
CA THR A 107 -15.15 -7.13 -2.17
C THR A 107 -14.38 -6.96 -3.46
N VAL A 108 -13.12 -7.38 -3.45
CA VAL A 108 -12.21 -7.41 -4.59
C VAL A 108 -11.87 -8.86 -4.91
N GLU A 109 -12.17 -9.28 -6.13
CA GLU A 109 -11.81 -10.59 -6.67
C GLU A 109 -10.48 -10.49 -7.41
N PHE A 110 -9.70 -11.57 -7.42
CA PHE A 110 -8.41 -11.63 -8.07
C PHE A 110 -8.49 -12.27 -9.44
N VAL A 111 -7.77 -11.68 -10.40
CA VAL A 111 -7.50 -12.26 -11.72
C VAL A 111 -5.99 -12.32 -11.92
N VAL A 112 -5.50 -13.37 -12.58
CA VAL A 112 -4.06 -13.46 -12.87
C VAL A 112 -3.72 -12.57 -14.07
N ASN A 113 -2.88 -11.58 -13.83
CA ASN A 113 -2.35 -10.69 -14.86
C ASN A 113 -0.82 -10.79 -14.87
N LYS A 114 -0.24 -11.26 -15.99
CA LYS A 114 1.21 -11.47 -16.15
C LYS A 114 1.84 -12.28 -15.00
N GLY A 115 1.12 -13.29 -14.51
CA GLY A 115 1.59 -14.16 -13.43
C GLY A 115 1.39 -13.58 -12.01
N ILE A 116 0.75 -12.43 -11.87
CA ILE A 116 0.45 -11.82 -10.56
C ILE A 116 -1.07 -11.80 -10.37
N PRO A 117 -1.60 -12.35 -9.28
CA PRO A 117 -3.00 -12.19 -8.92
C PRO A 117 -3.28 -10.75 -8.50
N VAL A 118 -4.05 -10.03 -9.30
CA VAL A 118 -4.40 -8.63 -9.06
C VAL A 118 -5.91 -8.46 -9.00
N GLY A 119 -6.36 -7.61 -8.11
CA GLY A 119 -7.75 -7.21 -8.00
C GLY A 119 -7.89 -5.68 -8.10
N PHE A 120 -8.94 -5.23 -8.76
CA PHE A 120 -9.21 -3.80 -8.94
C PHE A 120 -10.59 -3.45 -8.42
N ARG A 121 -10.70 -2.28 -7.79
CA ARG A 121 -11.97 -1.72 -7.38
C ARG A 121 -11.98 -0.21 -7.56
N LYS A 122 -13.11 0.32 -7.99
CA LYS A 122 -13.37 1.75 -8.04
C LYS A 122 -14.60 2.03 -7.18
N ILE A 123 -14.43 2.84 -6.15
CA ILE A 123 -15.42 3.06 -5.11
C ILE A 123 -15.73 4.56 -5.05
N ALA A 124 -17.00 4.92 -5.11
CA ALA A 124 -17.44 6.28 -4.89
C ALA A 124 -17.45 6.60 -3.39
N VAL A 125 -17.01 7.79 -3.04
CA VAL A 125 -17.00 8.30 -1.67
C VAL A 125 -17.67 9.67 -1.71
N PRO A 126 -18.97 9.75 -1.42
CA PRO A 126 -19.71 11.02 -1.47
C PRO A 126 -19.18 12.02 -0.43
N ALA A 127 -18.99 13.25 -0.85
CA ALA A 127 -18.64 14.39 -0.02
C ALA A 127 -17.54 14.11 1.04
N PRO A 128 -16.36 13.57 0.67
CA PRO A 128 -15.31 13.28 1.63
C PRO A 128 -14.76 14.56 2.24
N ALA A 129 -14.31 14.49 3.50
CA ALA A 129 -13.51 15.55 4.09
C ALA A 129 -12.18 15.64 3.33
N LEU A 130 -11.93 16.78 2.66
CA LEU A 130 -10.76 16.96 1.81
C LEU A 130 -9.48 17.07 2.65
N TRP A 131 -8.40 16.54 2.12
CA TRP A 131 -7.08 16.72 2.70
C TRP A 131 -6.43 18.01 2.17
N SER A 132 -5.96 18.83 3.07
CA SER A 132 -5.01 19.91 2.77
C SER A 132 -3.88 19.95 3.79
N ALA A 133 -2.85 20.75 3.55
CA ALA A 133 -1.75 20.92 4.51
C ALA A 133 -2.22 21.55 5.82
N GLU A 134 -3.20 22.44 5.75
CA GLU A 134 -3.81 23.11 6.89
C GLU A 134 -4.84 22.22 7.61
N THR A 135 -5.49 21.33 6.86
CA THR A 135 -6.53 20.43 7.40
C THR A 135 -6.30 19.02 6.85
N PRO A 136 -5.33 18.26 7.42
CA PRO A 136 -4.90 16.98 6.89
C PRO A 136 -5.88 15.85 7.26
N ASN A 137 -7.12 15.92 6.73
CA ASN A 137 -8.12 14.89 6.93
C ASN A 137 -7.66 13.57 6.31
N LEU A 138 -7.58 12.52 7.12
CA LEU A 138 -7.20 11.18 6.71
C LEU A 138 -8.29 10.17 7.01
N TYR A 139 -8.33 9.16 6.16
CA TYR A 139 -9.19 7.99 6.26
C TYR A 139 -8.34 6.75 6.43
N ARG A 140 -8.75 5.83 7.30
CA ARG A 140 -8.10 4.53 7.45
C ARG A 140 -8.69 3.54 6.45
N LEU A 141 -7.90 3.17 5.45
CA LEU A 141 -8.21 2.07 4.54
C LEU A 141 -7.70 0.76 5.14
N THR A 142 -8.56 -0.26 5.17
CA THR A 142 -8.17 -1.63 5.56
C THR A 142 -8.48 -2.60 4.44
N VAL A 143 -7.56 -3.54 4.22
CA VAL A 143 -7.68 -4.62 3.24
C VAL A 143 -7.46 -5.93 3.97
N THR A 144 -8.41 -6.85 3.89
CA THR A 144 -8.37 -8.17 4.53
C THR A 144 -8.44 -9.25 3.46
N LEU A 145 -7.40 -10.05 3.34
CA LEU A 145 -7.37 -11.21 2.44
C LEU A 145 -8.11 -12.36 3.10
N LEU A 146 -9.05 -12.93 2.37
CA LEU A 146 -9.81 -14.10 2.76
C LEU A 146 -9.49 -15.29 1.86
N ASP A 147 -9.40 -16.46 2.44
CA ASP A 147 -9.28 -17.72 1.71
C ASP A 147 -10.64 -18.15 1.08
N PRO A 148 -10.66 -19.24 0.30
CA PRO A 148 -11.91 -19.77 -0.29
C PRO A 148 -13.00 -20.11 0.74
N GLU A 149 -12.61 -20.48 1.96
CA GLU A 149 -13.55 -20.77 3.08
C GLU A 149 -13.93 -19.50 3.88
N LYS A 150 -13.53 -18.30 3.38
CA LYS A 150 -13.79 -16.99 4.00
C LYS A 150 -13.11 -16.77 5.35
N ARG A 151 -12.05 -17.51 5.64
CA ARG A 151 -11.22 -17.27 6.83
C ARG A 151 -10.21 -16.17 6.52
N VAL A 152 -9.90 -15.37 7.53
CA VAL A 152 -8.89 -14.32 7.41
C VAL A 152 -7.50 -14.94 7.28
N VAL A 153 -6.80 -14.61 6.20
CA VAL A 153 -5.40 -14.99 5.97
C VAL A 153 -4.48 -13.89 6.47
N GLU A 154 -4.74 -12.66 6.05
CA GLU A 154 -3.96 -11.48 6.39
C GLU A 154 -4.82 -10.22 6.36
N ALA A 155 -4.42 -9.21 7.12
CA ALA A 155 -5.01 -7.89 7.06
C ALA A 155 -3.91 -6.82 7.09
N THR A 156 -4.09 -5.78 6.28
CA THR A 156 -3.22 -4.61 6.26
C THR A 156 -4.04 -3.33 6.17
N GLY A 157 -3.40 -2.17 6.34
CA GLY A 157 -4.07 -0.90 6.20
C GLY A 157 -3.11 0.26 6.07
N CYS A 158 -3.62 1.33 5.48
CA CYS A 158 -2.90 2.59 5.33
C CYS A 158 -3.86 3.78 5.51
N ASP A 159 -3.28 4.95 5.71
CA ASP A 159 -4.04 6.19 5.72
C ASP A 159 -4.02 6.82 4.33
N ILE A 160 -5.20 7.28 3.89
CA ILE A 160 -5.40 7.96 2.60
C ILE A 160 -6.10 9.29 2.82
N GLY A 161 -5.81 10.28 1.96
CA GLY A 161 -6.48 11.57 1.96
C GLY A 161 -7.09 11.87 0.60
N PHE A 162 -8.28 12.46 0.57
CA PHE A 162 -8.92 12.89 -0.67
C PHE A 162 -8.42 14.27 -1.05
N LYS A 163 -7.63 14.33 -2.11
CA LYS A 163 -7.10 15.58 -2.68
C LYS A 163 -6.98 15.48 -4.20
N SER A 164 -6.94 16.62 -4.85
CA SER A 164 -6.56 16.78 -6.25
C SER A 164 -5.25 17.54 -6.35
N VAL A 165 -4.42 17.15 -7.31
CA VAL A 165 -3.25 17.93 -7.73
C VAL A 165 -3.29 18.03 -9.25
N GLU A 166 -3.41 19.23 -9.76
CA GLU A 166 -3.61 19.49 -11.19
C GLU A 166 -2.61 20.51 -11.72
N LEU A 167 -2.21 20.34 -12.98
CA LEU A 167 -1.48 21.37 -13.72
C LEU A 167 -2.49 22.12 -14.62
N LYS A 168 -2.78 23.37 -14.29
CA LYS A 168 -3.73 24.20 -15.01
C LYS A 168 -3.21 25.61 -15.24
N GLY A 169 -3.20 26.03 -16.49
CA GLY A 169 -2.69 27.39 -16.85
C GLY A 169 -1.23 27.61 -16.47
N GLY A 170 -0.39 26.57 -16.46
CA GLY A 170 1.02 26.65 -16.05
C GLY A 170 1.25 26.65 -14.53
N ASN A 171 0.20 26.54 -13.73
CA ASN A 171 0.28 26.46 -12.26
C ASN A 171 -0.05 25.06 -11.76
N ILE A 172 0.61 24.66 -10.67
CA ILE A 172 0.25 23.46 -9.89
C ILE A 172 -0.80 23.89 -8.88
N LEU A 173 -1.99 23.33 -9.02
CA LEU A 173 -3.13 23.57 -8.12
C LEU A 173 -3.33 22.35 -7.21
N VAL A 174 -3.67 22.61 -5.95
CA VAL A 174 -4.02 21.58 -4.95
C VAL A 174 -5.41 21.92 -4.41
N ASN A 175 -6.37 21.00 -4.64
CA ASN A 175 -7.80 21.10 -4.35
C ASN A 175 -8.51 22.24 -5.07
#